data_856f55cafcc5c84db3976bcbb4913f1e
#
_entry.id   856f55cafcc5c84db3976bcbb4913f1e
#
_cell.length_a   1.000
_cell.length_b   1.000
_cell.length_c   1.000
_cell.angle_alpha   90.00
_cell.angle_beta   90.00
_cell.angle_gamma   90.00
#
_symmetry.space_group_name_H-M   'P 1'
#
loop_
_entity.id
_entity.type
_entity.pdbx_description
1 polymer ?
#
loop_
_entity_poly.entity_id
_entity_poly.type
_entity_poly.pdbx_seq_one_letter_code
_entity_poly.pdbx_strand_id
1 'polypeptide(L)'
;MFHTEMCIRDRINFIDTPGYFDFIGEVNSALRAVEAAVILVDASSGIQVGTEKAWNSCKEYNMPTFFLVNKIDKENIDVAQVISDLQAKFGTSVVPLSEPIEGDIKEALTEAVAESDEELLEKYFGGEEFTDEEFTRGLLQGIAARSIVPILTSCALDGTGVKEFLDAILKYVPAPKDHPEYVGKNAKDEEVKRKCDENGPASAFVFKTIADPFVGKISLIKVIRCV
;
A
#
# COMPACT_ATOMS: atom_id res chain seq x y z
N MET A 1 -33.27 3.92 16.82
CA MET A 1 -31.87 4.06 17.30
C MET A 1 -31.06 3.11 16.43
N PHE A 2 -30.70 3.55 15.21
CA PHE A 2 -29.92 2.75 14.28
C PHE A 2 -28.45 3.06 14.58
N HIS A 3 -27.75 2.05 15.06
CA HIS A 3 -26.37 2.16 15.45
C HIS A 3 -25.46 2.55 14.30
N THR A 4 -24.64 3.54 14.55
CA THR A 4 -23.45 4.02 13.84
C THR A 4 -22.35 2.95 13.62
N GLU A 5 -22.64 1.68 13.81
CA GLU A 5 -21.68 0.57 13.68
C GLU A 5 -21.41 0.13 12.23
N MET A 6 -22.09 0.69 11.24
CA MET A 6 -21.87 0.30 9.85
C MET A 6 -20.57 0.81 9.24
N CYS A 7 -19.91 1.79 9.88
CA CYS A 7 -18.61 2.30 9.41
C CYS A 7 -17.39 1.65 10.12
N ILE A 8 -17.61 0.75 11.08
CA ILE A 8 -16.57 0.15 11.94
C ILE A 8 -16.31 -1.33 11.57
N ARG A 9 -16.71 -1.78 10.40
CA ARG A 9 -16.31 -3.10 9.94
C ARG A 9 -15.00 -2.98 9.21
N ASP A 10 -13.95 -3.51 9.80
CA ASP A 10 -12.66 -3.71 9.16
C ASP A 10 -12.86 -4.52 7.87
N ARG A 11 -12.91 -3.82 6.75
CA ARG A 11 -13.13 -4.40 5.44
C ARG A 11 -11.97 -4.04 4.54
N ILE A 12 -11.31 -5.05 4.01
CA ILE A 12 -10.32 -4.87 2.95
C ILE A 12 -11.02 -5.07 1.61
N ASN A 13 -10.87 -4.10 0.71
CA ASN A 13 -11.31 -4.20 -0.66
C ASN A 13 -10.10 -4.31 -1.56
N PHE A 14 -9.97 -5.41 -2.30
CA PHE A 14 -8.93 -5.59 -3.31
C PHE A 14 -9.47 -5.21 -4.68
N ILE A 15 -8.70 -4.38 -5.40
CA ILE A 15 -8.95 -4.08 -6.80
C ILE A 15 -7.82 -4.71 -7.61
N ASP A 16 -8.14 -5.78 -8.33
CA ASP A 16 -7.21 -6.41 -9.27
C ASP A 16 -7.14 -5.59 -10.55
N THR A 17 -5.93 -5.44 -11.08
CA THR A 17 -5.67 -4.66 -12.29
C THR A 17 -4.97 -5.51 -13.34
N PRO A 18 -5.26 -5.31 -14.64
CA PRO A 18 -4.57 -6.02 -15.70
C PRO A 18 -3.06 -5.72 -15.70
N GLY A 19 -2.23 -6.76 -15.87
CA GLY A 19 -0.78 -6.61 -15.95
C GLY A 19 -0.26 -6.21 -17.35
N TYR A 20 -1.09 -6.21 -18.38
CA TYR A 20 -0.69 -5.82 -19.73
C TYR A 20 -0.62 -4.31 -19.88
N PHE A 21 0.39 -3.82 -20.59
CA PHE A 21 0.68 -2.39 -20.75
C PHE A 21 -0.42 -1.59 -21.44
N ASP A 22 -1.16 -2.23 -22.32
CA ASP A 22 -2.28 -1.61 -23.03
C ASP A 22 -3.41 -1.15 -22.09
N PHE A 23 -3.44 -1.69 -20.87
CA PHE A 23 -4.44 -1.39 -19.86
C PHE A 23 -3.93 -0.50 -18.74
N ILE A 24 -2.87 0.28 -18.95
CA ILE A 24 -2.32 1.19 -17.91
C ILE A 24 -3.38 2.18 -17.35
N GLY A 25 -4.37 2.55 -18.17
CA GLY A 25 -5.49 3.38 -17.72
C GLY A 25 -6.32 2.74 -16.61
N GLU A 26 -6.43 1.41 -16.59
CA GLU A 26 -7.10 0.65 -15.53
C GLU A 26 -6.30 0.73 -14.22
N VAL A 27 -4.98 0.58 -14.29
CA VAL A 27 -4.08 0.72 -13.16
C VAL A 27 -4.19 2.13 -12.56
N ASN A 28 -4.11 3.15 -13.39
CA ASN A 28 -4.22 4.55 -12.94
C ASN A 28 -5.58 4.87 -12.32
N SER A 29 -6.65 4.29 -12.87
CA SER A 29 -8.00 4.44 -12.30
C SER A 29 -8.09 3.78 -10.92
N ALA A 30 -7.54 2.57 -10.77
CA ALA A 30 -7.53 1.84 -9.51
C ALA A 30 -6.68 2.56 -8.44
N LEU A 31 -5.48 3.03 -8.79
CA LEU A 31 -4.59 3.75 -7.87
C LEU A 31 -5.25 4.99 -7.24
N ARG A 32 -6.15 5.64 -7.96
CA ARG A 32 -6.91 6.77 -7.43
C ARG A 32 -8.00 6.39 -6.42
N ALA A 33 -8.34 5.11 -6.34
CA ALA A 33 -9.42 4.61 -5.51
C ALA A 33 -8.95 3.91 -4.22
N VAL A 34 -7.67 3.60 -4.10
CA VAL A 34 -7.10 2.79 -3.01
C VAL A 34 -6.18 3.60 -2.10
N GLU A 35 -5.89 3.09 -0.92
CA GLU A 35 -4.97 3.67 0.06
C GLU A 35 -3.56 3.10 -0.04
N ALA A 36 -3.40 1.95 -0.67
CA ALA A 36 -2.10 1.32 -0.91
C ALA A 36 -2.12 0.47 -2.17
N ALA A 37 -0.96 0.18 -2.71
CA ALA A 37 -0.76 -0.70 -3.84
C ALA A 37 0.12 -1.89 -3.46
N VAL A 38 -0.18 -3.05 -4.03
CA VAL A 38 0.67 -4.24 -3.93
C VAL A 38 1.20 -4.59 -5.31
N ILE A 39 2.51 -4.56 -5.47
CA ILE A 39 3.19 -4.96 -6.70
C ILE A 39 3.58 -6.43 -6.57
N LEU A 40 2.94 -7.29 -7.36
CA LEU A 40 3.27 -8.70 -7.41
C LEU A 40 4.51 -8.94 -8.27
N VAL A 41 5.45 -9.70 -7.72
CA VAL A 41 6.67 -10.13 -8.41
C VAL A 41 6.69 -11.66 -8.46
N ASP A 42 6.76 -12.22 -9.65
CA ASP A 42 6.97 -13.66 -9.82
C ASP A 42 8.44 -13.98 -9.50
N ALA A 43 8.67 -14.75 -8.44
CA ALA A 43 10.01 -15.08 -7.97
C ALA A 43 10.88 -15.74 -9.06
N SER A 44 10.27 -16.48 -10.00
CA SER A 44 11.00 -17.13 -11.10
C SER A 44 11.39 -16.19 -12.24
N SER A 45 10.73 -15.05 -12.36
CA SER A 45 10.96 -14.08 -13.44
C SER A 45 11.68 -12.81 -12.95
N GLY A 46 11.67 -12.58 -11.63
CA GLY A 46 12.27 -11.40 -11.01
C GLY A 46 11.62 -10.09 -11.47
N ILE A 47 12.42 -9.03 -11.50
CA ILE A 47 11.98 -7.70 -11.91
C ILE A 47 11.77 -7.66 -13.41
N GLN A 48 10.57 -7.28 -13.82
CA GLN A 48 10.19 -7.13 -15.22
C GLN A 48 9.81 -5.68 -15.55
N VAL A 49 9.68 -5.36 -16.82
CA VAL A 49 9.23 -4.03 -17.28
C VAL A 49 7.88 -3.64 -16.66
N GLY A 50 6.98 -4.62 -16.42
CA GLY A 50 5.71 -4.41 -15.72
C GLY A 50 5.91 -3.96 -14.27
N THR A 51 6.87 -4.56 -13.57
CA THR A 51 7.23 -4.19 -12.19
C THR A 51 7.73 -2.74 -12.12
N GLU A 52 8.61 -2.34 -13.05
CA GLU A 52 9.13 -0.98 -13.10
C GLU A 52 8.03 0.05 -13.42
N LYS A 53 7.11 -0.26 -14.34
CA LYS A 53 5.99 0.61 -14.67
C LYS A 53 5.02 0.77 -13.50
N ALA A 54 4.67 -0.34 -12.83
CA ALA A 54 3.82 -0.31 -11.64
C ALA A 54 4.46 0.54 -10.53
N TRP A 55 5.76 0.35 -10.28
CA TRP A 55 6.53 1.17 -9.34
C TRP A 55 6.48 2.65 -9.68
N ASN A 56 6.70 3.03 -10.94
CA ASN A 56 6.67 4.41 -11.39
C ASN A 56 5.27 5.02 -11.24
N SER A 57 4.21 4.27 -11.54
CA SER A 57 2.84 4.72 -11.31
C SER A 57 2.58 4.95 -9.81
N CYS A 58 2.98 4.02 -8.94
CA CYS A 58 2.86 4.21 -7.49
C CYS A 58 3.65 5.43 -7.00
N LYS A 59 4.81 5.69 -7.59
CA LYS A 59 5.63 6.88 -7.29
C LYS A 59 4.94 8.17 -7.70
N GLU A 60 4.35 8.22 -8.88
CA GLU A 60 3.62 9.38 -9.41
C GLU A 60 2.43 9.77 -8.52
N TYR A 61 1.71 8.77 -8.01
CA TYR A 61 0.57 8.99 -7.11
C TYR A 61 0.96 9.09 -5.62
N ASN A 62 2.25 9.04 -5.29
CA ASN A 62 2.76 8.96 -3.90
C ASN A 62 2.04 7.88 -3.09
N MET A 63 1.80 6.73 -3.72
CA MET A 63 0.99 5.63 -3.18
C MET A 63 1.82 4.76 -2.23
N PRO A 64 1.40 4.55 -0.98
CA PRO A 64 1.97 3.51 -0.11
C PRO A 64 2.04 2.19 -0.87
N THR A 65 3.22 1.57 -0.92
CA THR A 65 3.48 0.45 -1.82
C THR A 65 4.09 -0.71 -1.07
N PHE A 66 3.64 -1.91 -1.38
CA PHE A 66 4.19 -3.18 -0.92
C PHE A 66 4.66 -4.01 -2.11
N PHE A 67 5.73 -4.76 -1.96
CA PHE A 67 6.07 -5.84 -2.87
C PHE A 67 5.61 -7.17 -2.30
N LEU A 68 5.00 -8.00 -3.12
CA LEU A 68 4.66 -9.38 -2.78
C LEU A 68 5.35 -10.31 -3.78
N VAL A 69 6.42 -10.94 -3.33
CA VAL A 69 7.17 -11.94 -4.11
C VAL A 69 6.42 -13.26 -4.01
N ASN A 70 5.79 -13.64 -5.11
CA ASN A 70 4.95 -14.85 -5.20
C ASN A 70 5.65 -15.98 -5.95
N LYS A 71 5.13 -17.20 -5.78
CA LYS A 71 5.63 -18.44 -6.39
C LYS A 71 7.01 -18.85 -5.88
N ILE A 72 7.22 -18.66 -4.58
CA ILE A 72 8.47 -19.06 -3.91
C ILE A 72 8.67 -20.59 -3.82
N ASP A 73 7.67 -21.37 -4.16
CA ASP A 73 7.64 -22.84 -4.21
C ASP A 73 8.35 -23.44 -5.43
N LYS A 74 8.66 -22.62 -6.43
CA LYS A 74 9.29 -23.12 -7.66
C LYS A 74 10.75 -23.55 -7.43
N GLU A 75 11.14 -24.59 -8.12
CA GLU A 75 12.52 -25.11 -8.07
C GLU A 75 13.55 -24.06 -8.53
N ASN A 76 14.72 -24.08 -7.89
CA ASN A 76 15.88 -23.22 -8.19
C ASN A 76 15.62 -21.71 -8.00
N ILE A 77 14.70 -21.33 -7.12
CA ILE A 77 14.49 -19.92 -6.76
C ILE A 77 15.32 -19.58 -5.52
N ASP A 78 16.10 -18.53 -5.63
CA ASP A 78 16.74 -17.87 -4.50
C ASP A 78 15.93 -16.61 -4.13
N VAL A 79 15.08 -16.73 -3.12
CA VAL A 79 14.22 -15.62 -2.65
C VAL A 79 15.08 -14.47 -2.12
N ALA A 80 16.21 -14.74 -1.47
CA ALA A 80 17.10 -13.72 -0.95
C ALA A 80 17.71 -12.90 -2.10
N GLN A 81 18.07 -13.55 -3.20
CA GLN A 81 18.55 -12.86 -4.40
C GLN A 81 17.47 -11.97 -5.01
N VAL A 82 16.22 -12.44 -5.11
CA VAL A 82 15.10 -11.62 -5.62
C VAL A 82 14.87 -10.37 -4.75
N ILE A 83 14.95 -10.53 -3.43
CA ILE A 83 14.85 -9.40 -2.49
C ILE A 83 16.00 -8.42 -2.70
N SER A 84 17.23 -8.92 -2.80
CA SER A 84 18.42 -8.10 -3.05
C SER A 84 18.32 -7.33 -4.37
N ASP A 85 17.81 -7.97 -5.43
CA ASP A 85 17.61 -7.33 -6.73
C ASP A 85 16.56 -6.20 -6.65
N LEU A 86 15.47 -6.41 -5.88
CA LEU A 86 14.45 -5.37 -5.63
C LEU A 86 15.05 -4.18 -4.90
N GLN A 87 15.85 -4.42 -3.86
CA GLN A 87 16.55 -3.37 -3.12
C GLN A 87 17.56 -2.61 -4.00
N ALA A 88 18.36 -3.33 -4.78
CA ALA A 88 19.33 -2.73 -5.69
C ALA A 88 18.66 -1.85 -6.78
N LYS A 89 17.47 -2.26 -7.23
CA LYS A 89 16.75 -1.55 -8.30
C LYS A 89 15.93 -0.37 -7.80
N PHE A 90 15.24 -0.54 -6.67
CA PHE A 90 14.24 0.43 -6.20
C PHE A 90 14.68 1.24 -4.97
N GLY A 91 15.82 0.89 -4.38
CA GLY A 91 16.45 1.64 -3.30
C GLY A 91 16.39 0.97 -1.93
N THR A 92 17.09 1.56 -0.98
CA THR A 92 17.23 1.07 0.41
C THR A 92 15.93 1.15 1.21
N SER A 93 14.98 1.97 0.78
CA SER A 93 13.63 2.03 1.37
C SER A 93 12.84 0.72 1.23
N VAL A 94 13.26 -0.18 0.32
CA VAL A 94 12.63 -1.46 0.06
C VAL A 94 13.21 -2.50 1.03
N VAL A 95 12.42 -2.91 2.03
CA VAL A 95 12.89 -3.75 3.14
C VAL A 95 12.00 -4.98 3.34
N PRO A 96 12.59 -6.15 3.66
CA PRO A 96 11.81 -7.32 4.02
C PRO A 96 10.93 -7.06 5.25
N LEU A 97 9.71 -7.59 5.22
CA LEU A 97 8.80 -7.58 6.35
C LEU A 97 8.29 -9.00 6.60
N SER A 98 8.59 -9.55 7.76
CA SER A 98 8.01 -10.81 8.23
C SER A 98 7.72 -10.73 9.72
N GLU A 99 6.68 -11.39 10.16
CA GLU A 99 6.33 -11.50 11.57
C GLU A 99 6.74 -12.90 12.10
N PRO A 100 7.36 -13.03 13.27
CA PRO A 100 7.80 -11.93 14.15
C PRO A 100 8.96 -11.13 13.55
N ILE A 101 9.02 -9.80 13.87
CA ILE A 101 10.10 -8.91 13.43
C ILE A 101 11.31 -9.14 14.35
N GLU A 102 12.28 -9.93 13.91
CA GLU A 102 13.46 -10.34 14.68
C GLU A 102 14.73 -10.36 13.80
N GLY A 103 15.89 -10.41 14.44
CA GLY A 103 17.19 -10.57 13.75
C GLY A 103 17.48 -9.48 12.71
N ASP A 104 18.05 -9.88 11.58
CA ASP A 104 18.48 -8.98 10.50
C ASP A 104 17.32 -8.14 9.93
N ILE A 105 16.10 -8.68 9.96
CA ILE A 105 14.90 -7.95 9.53
C ILE A 105 14.59 -6.81 10.48
N LYS A 106 14.72 -7.04 11.79
CA LYS A 106 14.53 -5.98 12.78
C LYS A 106 15.57 -4.88 12.64
N GLU A 107 16.82 -5.24 12.39
CA GLU A 107 17.89 -4.27 12.16
C GLU A 107 17.61 -3.41 10.92
N ALA A 108 17.30 -4.02 9.79
CA ALA A 108 16.98 -3.31 8.55
C ALA A 108 15.75 -2.40 8.68
N LEU A 109 14.70 -2.88 9.37
CA LEU A 109 13.51 -2.06 9.63
C LEU A 109 13.79 -0.94 10.64
N THR A 110 14.65 -1.17 11.64
CA THR A 110 15.04 -0.14 12.61
C THR A 110 15.79 1.00 11.92
N GLU A 111 16.71 0.69 11.02
CA GLU A 111 17.40 1.68 10.20
C GLU A 111 16.43 2.47 9.32
N ALA A 112 15.54 1.80 8.62
CA ALA A 112 14.54 2.43 7.77
C ALA A 112 13.55 3.31 8.56
N VAL A 113 13.17 2.89 9.77
CA VAL A 113 12.32 3.66 10.69
C VAL A 113 13.07 4.88 11.20
N ALA A 114 14.34 4.76 11.56
CA ALA A 114 15.17 5.89 11.97
C ALA A 114 15.25 6.95 10.87
N GLU A 115 15.46 6.55 9.61
CA GLU A 115 15.53 7.48 8.47
C GLU A 115 14.19 8.20 8.18
N SER A 116 13.08 7.70 8.70
CA SER A 116 11.74 8.26 8.43
C SER A 116 11.34 9.44 9.33
N ASP A 117 12.04 9.66 10.45
CA ASP A 117 11.73 10.67 11.46
C ASP A 117 13.00 11.22 12.11
N GLU A 118 13.13 12.55 12.17
CA GLU A 118 14.34 13.22 12.70
C GLU A 118 14.62 12.87 14.18
N GLU A 119 13.57 12.74 15.00
CA GLU A 119 13.70 12.39 16.43
C GLU A 119 14.19 10.95 16.59
N LEU A 120 13.68 10.02 15.78
CA LEU A 120 14.12 8.64 15.78
C LEU A 120 15.52 8.48 15.23
N LEU A 121 15.89 9.32 14.25
CA LEU A 121 17.25 9.33 13.69
C LEU A 121 18.29 9.77 14.73
N GLU A 122 17.98 10.80 15.53
CA GLU A 122 18.87 11.25 16.61
C GLU A 122 19.04 10.16 17.68
N LYS A 123 17.96 9.48 18.07
CA LYS A 123 18.03 8.34 19.00
C LYS A 123 18.88 7.19 18.46
N TYR A 124 18.71 6.85 17.20
CA TYR A 124 19.45 5.79 16.54
C TYR A 124 20.97 6.06 16.56
N PHE A 125 21.38 7.29 16.18
CA PHE A 125 22.79 7.69 16.25
C PHE A 125 23.30 7.84 17.69
N GLY A 126 22.41 8.13 18.65
CA GLY A 126 22.74 8.14 20.08
C GLY A 126 22.95 6.74 20.67
N GLY A 127 22.66 5.69 19.92
CA GLY A 127 22.72 4.29 20.38
C GLY A 127 21.60 3.92 21.35
N GLU A 128 20.49 4.66 21.34
CA GLU A 128 19.31 4.38 22.12
C GLU A 128 18.39 3.39 21.37
N GLU A 129 17.82 2.42 22.10
CA GLU A 129 16.83 1.50 21.53
C GLU A 129 15.47 2.19 21.42
N PHE A 130 14.75 1.90 20.34
CA PHE A 130 13.36 2.33 20.18
C PHE A 130 12.45 1.50 21.08
N THR A 131 11.48 2.16 21.69
CA THR A 131 10.37 1.46 22.31
C THR A 131 9.49 0.81 21.24
N ASP A 132 8.73 -0.23 21.59
CA ASP A 132 7.82 -0.91 20.65
C ASP A 132 6.78 0.07 20.07
N GLU A 133 6.37 1.08 20.83
CA GLU A 133 5.44 2.12 20.38
C GLU A 133 6.10 3.05 19.35
N GLU A 134 7.32 3.50 19.60
CA GLU A 134 8.09 4.35 18.67
C GLU A 134 8.37 3.61 17.38
N PHE A 135 8.83 2.37 17.48
CA PHE A 135 9.10 1.53 16.31
C PHE A 135 7.83 1.32 15.47
N THR A 136 6.72 0.93 16.10
CA THR A 136 5.44 0.71 15.38
C THR A 136 4.93 2.00 14.75
N ARG A 137 4.99 3.12 15.46
CA ARG A 137 4.59 4.43 14.95
C ARG A 137 5.44 4.85 13.76
N GLY A 138 6.77 4.75 13.87
CA GLY A 138 7.70 5.10 12.79
C GLY A 138 7.52 4.21 11.56
N LEU A 139 7.29 2.92 11.75
CA LEU A 139 7.01 1.98 10.67
C LEU A 139 5.72 2.33 9.92
N LEU A 140 4.63 2.60 10.65
CA LEU A 140 3.36 3.02 10.05
C LEU A 140 3.48 4.34 9.29
N GLN A 141 4.15 5.33 9.88
CA GLN A 141 4.40 6.63 9.24
C GLN A 141 5.30 6.50 8.03
N GLY A 142 6.36 5.70 8.12
CA GLY A 142 7.28 5.45 7.01
C GLY A 142 6.59 4.75 5.82
N ILE A 143 5.73 3.78 6.07
CA ILE A 143 4.93 3.13 5.02
C ILE A 143 3.93 4.12 4.40
N ALA A 144 3.21 4.88 5.22
CA ALA A 144 2.24 5.87 4.75
C ALA A 144 2.91 6.99 3.92
N ALA A 145 4.09 7.43 4.32
CA ALA A 145 4.90 8.43 3.60
C ALA A 145 5.68 7.85 2.41
N ARG A 146 5.66 6.51 2.24
CA ARG A 146 6.41 5.77 1.23
C ARG A 146 7.94 5.86 1.39
N SER A 147 8.44 6.23 2.55
CA SER A 147 9.85 6.13 2.92
C SER A 147 10.25 4.70 3.27
N ILE A 148 9.28 3.85 3.62
CA ILE A 148 9.45 2.42 3.84
C ILE A 148 8.52 1.66 2.89
N VAL A 149 9.08 0.70 2.15
CA VAL A 149 8.37 -0.14 1.18
C VAL A 149 8.58 -1.60 1.54
N PRO A 150 7.61 -2.23 2.21
CA PRO A 150 7.74 -3.61 2.66
C PRO A 150 7.77 -4.62 1.51
N ILE A 151 8.63 -5.64 1.64
CA ILE A 151 8.61 -6.85 0.81
C ILE A 151 8.06 -7.99 1.67
N LEU A 152 7.04 -8.67 1.15
CA LEU A 152 6.54 -9.92 1.69
C LEU A 152 6.72 -11.03 0.65
N THR A 153 6.69 -12.26 1.13
CA THR A 153 6.83 -13.45 0.27
C THR A 153 5.60 -14.34 0.38
N SER A 154 5.24 -15.00 -0.70
CA SER A 154 4.09 -15.90 -0.69
C SER A 154 4.18 -17.01 -1.75
N CYS A 155 3.44 -18.06 -1.51
CA CYS A 155 3.02 -19.02 -2.52
C CYS A 155 1.50 -19.08 -2.51
N ALA A 156 0.87 -18.46 -3.51
CA ALA A 156 -0.59 -18.43 -3.60
C ALA A 156 -1.20 -19.81 -3.91
N LEU A 157 -0.39 -20.78 -4.40
CA LEU A 157 -0.86 -22.09 -4.77
C LEU A 157 -1.17 -22.94 -3.54
N ASP A 158 -0.32 -22.90 -2.52
CA ASP A 158 -0.45 -23.68 -1.28
C ASP A 158 -0.89 -22.84 -0.07
N GLY A 159 -0.95 -21.51 -0.23
CA GLY A 159 -1.36 -20.56 0.81
C GLY A 159 -0.24 -20.08 1.72
N THR A 160 1.01 -20.52 1.50
CA THR A 160 2.15 -20.05 2.29
C THR A 160 2.31 -18.53 2.15
N GLY A 161 2.48 -17.83 3.27
CA GLY A 161 2.68 -16.38 3.32
C GLY A 161 1.42 -15.55 3.04
N VAL A 162 0.30 -16.16 2.65
CA VAL A 162 -0.94 -15.42 2.34
C VAL A 162 -1.58 -14.84 3.59
N LYS A 163 -1.58 -15.61 4.70
CA LYS A 163 -2.10 -15.10 5.98
C LYS A 163 -1.25 -13.96 6.51
N GLU A 164 0.05 -14.11 6.48
CA GLU A 164 1.03 -13.11 6.89
C GLU A 164 0.90 -11.83 6.06
N PHE A 165 0.69 -11.96 4.76
CA PHE A 165 0.39 -10.83 3.89
C PHE A 165 -0.90 -10.11 4.28
N LEU A 166 -1.98 -10.84 4.54
CA LEU A 166 -3.25 -10.24 4.97
C LEU A 166 -3.14 -9.56 6.33
N ASP A 167 -2.42 -10.17 7.27
CA ASP A 167 -2.15 -9.59 8.59
C ASP A 167 -1.31 -8.30 8.46
N ALA A 168 -0.32 -8.29 7.57
CA ALA A 168 0.48 -7.09 7.28
C ALA A 168 -0.37 -5.97 6.66
N ILE A 169 -1.28 -6.29 5.73
CA ILE A 169 -2.21 -5.32 5.16
C ILE A 169 -3.09 -4.70 6.25
N LEU A 170 -3.67 -5.54 7.13
CA LEU A 170 -4.50 -5.06 8.24
C LEU A 170 -3.75 -4.16 9.22
N LYS A 171 -2.47 -4.44 9.44
CA LYS A 171 -1.65 -3.75 10.43
C LYS A 171 -1.00 -2.47 9.90
N TYR A 172 -0.56 -2.46 8.64
CA TYR A 172 0.34 -1.45 8.11
C TYR A 172 -0.23 -0.59 6.98
N VAL A 173 -1.31 -1.00 6.31
CA VAL A 173 -1.92 -0.16 5.27
C VAL A 173 -2.73 0.96 5.91
N PRO A 174 -2.52 2.23 5.49
CA PRO A 174 -3.32 3.34 5.99
C PRO A 174 -4.82 3.12 5.72
N ALA A 175 -5.65 3.45 6.69
CA ALA A 175 -7.10 3.47 6.50
C ALA A 175 -7.54 4.79 5.82
N PRO A 176 -8.72 4.83 5.16
CA PRO A 176 -9.23 6.07 4.55
C PRO A 176 -9.30 7.27 5.51
N LYS A 177 -9.51 7.01 6.82
CA LYS A 177 -9.52 8.05 7.87
C LYS A 177 -8.14 8.67 8.12
N ASP A 178 -7.07 7.95 7.78
CA ASP A 178 -5.69 8.40 7.97
C ASP A 178 -5.24 9.30 6.81
N HIS A 179 -6.02 9.35 5.72
CA HIS A 179 -5.79 10.27 4.61
C HIS A 179 -6.13 11.70 5.04
N PRO A 180 -5.20 12.66 4.91
CA PRO A 180 -5.40 14.00 5.45
C PRO A 180 -6.62 14.71 4.86
N GLU A 181 -6.73 14.79 3.54
CA GLU A 181 -7.84 15.42 2.85
C GLU A 181 -7.95 14.94 1.40
N TYR A 182 -9.17 14.81 0.92
CA TYR A 182 -9.44 14.63 -0.51
C TYR A 182 -9.73 15.97 -1.14
N VAL A 183 -9.00 16.31 -2.19
CA VAL A 183 -9.12 17.59 -2.88
C VAL A 183 -9.90 17.42 -4.18
N GLY A 184 -10.90 18.24 -4.39
CA GLY A 184 -11.71 18.27 -5.60
C GLY A 184 -12.06 19.73 -5.99
N LYS A 185 -12.85 19.89 -7.04
CA LYS A 185 -13.33 21.21 -7.49
C LYS A 185 -14.85 21.24 -7.50
N ASN A 186 -15.42 22.38 -7.14
CA ASN A 186 -16.85 22.60 -7.24
C ASN A 186 -17.24 23.05 -8.68
N ALA A 187 -18.54 23.30 -8.89
CA ALA A 187 -19.06 23.76 -10.18
C ALA A 187 -18.52 25.15 -10.65
N LYS A 188 -17.86 25.88 -9.75
CA LYS A 188 -17.22 27.17 -10.04
C LYS A 188 -15.71 27.05 -10.23
N ASP A 189 -15.18 25.82 -10.32
CA ASP A 189 -13.76 25.51 -10.41
C ASP A 189 -12.94 25.92 -9.17
N GLU A 190 -13.61 26.17 -8.04
CA GLU A 190 -12.98 26.48 -6.76
C GLU A 190 -12.58 25.18 -6.06
N GLU A 191 -11.40 25.15 -5.42
CA GLU A 191 -10.93 24.01 -4.67
C GLU A 191 -11.83 23.70 -3.47
N VAL A 192 -12.19 22.46 -3.32
CA VAL A 192 -13.00 21.95 -2.20
C VAL A 192 -12.28 20.78 -1.57
N LYS A 193 -12.05 20.86 -0.26
CA LYS A 193 -11.44 19.81 0.55
C LYS A 193 -12.48 19.01 1.29
N ARG A 194 -12.27 17.70 1.39
CA ARG A 194 -13.13 16.76 2.13
C ARG A 194 -12.27 15.83 2.96
N LYS A 195 -12.60 15.75 4.26
CA LYS A 195 -12.03 14.76 5.18
C LYS A 195 -12.92 13.55 5.26
N CYS A 196 -12.35 12.41 5.59
CA CYS A 196 -13.08 11.21 5.99
C CYS A 196 -13.53 11.39 7.45
N ASP A 197 -14.58 12.19 7.66
CA ASP A 197 -15.10 12.58 8.97
C ASP A 197 -16.59 12.22 9.05
N GLU A 198 -16.99 11.55 10.13
CA GLU A 198 -18.37 11.10 10.36
C GLU A 198 -19.39 12.24 10.39
N ASN A 199 -18.96 13.44 10.74
CA ASN A 199 -19.83 14.64 10.85
C ASN A 199 -19.82 15.51 9.58
N GLY A 200 -18.99 15.15 8.59
CA GLY A 200 -18.88 15.91 7.34
C GLY A 200 -20.02 15.64 6.36
N PRO A 201 -20.12 16.37 5.25
CA PRO A 201 -21.11 16.10 4.20
C PRO A 201 -20.79 14.79 3.46
N ALA A 202 -21.82 14.06 3.03
CA ALA A 202 -21.68 12.87 2.21
C ALA A 202 -20.79 13.16 0.99
N SER A 203 -19.82 12.31 0.73
CA SER A 203 -18.83 12.52 -0.33
C SER A 203 -18.42 11.19 -0.95
N ALA A 204 -18.34 11.17 -2.27
CA ALA A 204 -17.87 10.02 -3.03
C ALA A 204 -17.01 10.50 -4.20
N PHE A 205 -16.04 9.66 -4.59
CA PHE A 205 -15.17 9.89 -5.72
C PHE A 205 -15.45 8.86 -6.80
N VAL A 206 -15.79 9.33 -8.02
CA VAL A 206 -15.95 8.44 -9.19
C VAL A 206 -14.56 8.20 -9.78
N PHE A 207 -14.09 6.96 -9.69
CA PHE A 207 -12.77 6.61 -10.21
C PHE A 207 -12.81 5.92 -11.58
N LYS A 208 -13.98 5.36 -11.96
CA LYS A 208 -14.16 4.71 -13.26
C LYS A 208 -15.62 4.78 -13.71
N THR A 209 -15.83 4.95 -15.01
CA THR A 209 -17.15 4.83 -15.65
C THR A 209 -17.07 3.81 -16.77
N ILE A 210 -17.99 2.84 -16.76
CA ILE A 210 -18.11 1.77 -17.74
C ILE A 210 -19.40 1.98 -18.53
N ALA A 211 -19.35 1.81 -19.84
CA ALA A 211 -20.54 1.76 -20.67
C ALA A 211 -20.98 0.30 -20.82
N ASP A 212 -22.11 -0.03 -20.24
CA ASP A 212 -22.72 -1.35 -20.38
C ASP A 212 -23.84 -1.30 -21.44
N PRO A 213 -23.88 -2.26 -22.40
CA PRO A 213 -24.88 -2.26 -23.47
C PRO A 213 -26.33 -2.38 -23.00
N PHE A 214 -26.57 -2.96 -21.82
CA PHE A 214 -27.89 -3.25 -21.29
C PHE A 214 -28.35 -2.24 -20.22
N VAL A 215 -27.43 -1.81 -19.36
CA VAL A 215 -27.74 -0.97 -18.20
C VAL A 215 -27.35 0.50 -18.44
N GLY A 216 -26.56 0.77 -19.47
CA GLY A 216 -26.08 2.11 -19.78
C GLY A 216 -24.76 2.45 -19.05
N LYS A 217 -24.64 3.67 -18.52
CA LYS A 217 -23.41 4.09 -17.82
C LYS A 217 -23.42 3.64 -16.37
N ILE A 218 -22.40 2.87 -16.00
CA ILE A 218 -22.14 2.43 -14.62
C ILE A 218 -20.94 3.20 -14.10
N SER A 219 -21.11 3.98 -13.03
CA SER A 219 -20.03 4.68 -12.37
C SER A 219 -19.59 3.91 -11.13
N LEU A 220 -18.29 3.55 -11.07
CA LEU A 220 -17.68 2.97 -9.90
C LEU A 220 -17.20 4.10 -8.99
N ILE A 221 -17.60 4.04 -7.73
CA ILE A 221 -17.35 5.11 -6.77
C ILE A 221 -16.61 4.58 -5.54
N LYS A 222 -15.69 5.40 -5.04
CA LYS A 222 -15.15 5.28 -3.69
C LYS A 222 -15.94 6.21 -2.78
N VAL A 223 -16.55 5.66 -1.75
CA VAL A 223 -17.24 6.45 -0.74
C VAL A 223 -16.21 6.99 0.23
N ILE A 224 -16.08 8.32 0.28
CA ILE A 224 -15.18 9.02 1.21
C ILE A 224 -15.86 9.16 2.57
N ARG A 225 -17.19 9.41 2.54
CA ARG A 225 -18.02 9.49 3.71
C ARG A 225 -19.42 8.97 3.42
N CYS A 226 -19.91 8.06 4.27
CA CYS A 226 -21.29 7.59 4.25
C CYS A 226 -22.26 8.64 4.84
N VAL A 227 -23.53 8.51 4.47
CA VAL A 227 -24.64 9.27 5.05
C VAL A 227 -25.07 8.62 6.35
#